data_faba86e86d4d7a54e250800c4908d455
#
_entry.id   faba86e86d4d7a54e250800c4908d455
#
_cell.length_a   1.000
_cell.length_b   1.000
_cell.length_c   1.000
_cell.angle_alpha   90.00
_cell.angle_beta   90.00
_cell.angle_gamma   90.00
#
_symmetry.space_group_name_H-M   'P 1'
#
loop_
_entity.id
_entity.type
_entity.pdbx_description
1 polymer ?
#
loop_
_entity_poly.entity_id
_entity_poly.type
_entity_poly.pdbx_seq_one_letter_code
_entity_poly.pdbx_strand_id
1 'polypeptide(L)'
;TGLMQLLPTTAKYMNDGNDVSLTTPEANIAMGQKYIRHLLNDVSVNNDLFKMMVAYNAGPGNLAKWKSELKGVEDPLLFIESIPSPETRAFVERVMVNYWIYRIRMGQDTPSLEAIANADQADYASAGQQHQDVRLASN
;
A
#
# COMPACT_ATOMS: atom_id res chain seq x y z
N THR A 1 -9.32 -12.95 6.48
CA THR A 1 -8.27 -13.93 6.80
C THR A 1 -7.59 -14.39 5.51
N GLY A 2 -6.49 -15.11 5.56
CA GLY A 2 -5.69 -15.53 4.42
C GLY A 2 -4.50 -14.61 4.15
N LEU A 3 -3.82 -14.80 3.00
CA LEU A 3 -2.56 -14.12 2.66
C LEU A 3 -2.66 -12.59 2.68
N MET A 4 -3.76 -12.04 2.17
CA MET A 4 -3.98 -10.59 2.07
C MET A 4 -4.73 -9.99 3.27
N GLN A 5 -5.10 -10.80 4.27
CA GLN A 5 -5.78 -10.36 5.49
C GLN A 5 -7.05 -9.50 5.25
N LEU A 6 -7.75 -9.72 4.12
CA LEU A 6 -8.99 -9.00 3.81
C LEU A 6 -10.14 -9.42 4.73
N LEU A 7 -10.90 -8.44 5.18
CA LEU A 7 -12.15 -8.69 5.87
C LEU A 7 -13.22 -9.17 4.87
N PRO A 8 -14.10 -10.11 5.27
CA PRO A 8 -15.20 -10.55 4.41
C PRO A 8 -16.10 -9.40 3.94
N THR A 9 -16.32 -8.40 4.79
CA THR A 9 -17.08 -7.18 4.47
C THR A 9 -16.43 -6.36 3.36
N THR A 10 -15.10 -6.23 3.39
CA THR A 10 -14.33 -5.54 2.33
C THR A 10 -14.42 -6.31 1.01
N ALA A 11 -14.25 -7.63 1.06
CA ALA A 11 -14.36 -8.47 -0.13
C ALA A 11 -15.77 -8.40 -0.75
N LYS A 12 -16.81 -8.42 0.07
CA LYS A 12 -18.20 -8.28 -0.36
C LYS A 12 -18.45 -6.91 -1.01
N TYR A 13 -17.94 -5.84 -0.40
CA TYR A 13 -18.02 -4.49 -0.98
C TYR A 13 -17.36 -4.43 -2.36
N MET A 14 -16.16 -5.02 -2.49
CA MET A 14 -15.40 -5.06 -3.74
C MET A 14 -16.02 -5.96 -4.82
N ASN A 15 -17.00 -6.79 -4.47
CA ASN A 15 -17.71 -7.71 -5.37
C ASN A 15 -19.19 -7.33 -5.53
N ASP A 16 -19.47 -6.04 -5.58
CA ASP A 16 -20.82 -5.48 -5.82
C ASP A 16 -21.89 -6.02 -4.86
N GLY A 17 -21.49 -6.27 -3.62
CA GLY A 17 -22.39 -6.78 -2.57
C GLY A 17 -22.57 -8.30 -2.57
N ASN A 18 -21.95 -9.02 -3.51
CA ASN A 18 -22.02 -10.49 -3.56
C ASN A 18 -20.95 -11.13 -2.67
N ASP A 19 -21.28 -12.30 -2.12
CA ASP A 19 -20.33 -13.06 -1.32
C ASP A 19 -19.21 -13.63 -2.20
N VAL A 20 -17.99 -13.54 -1.71
CA VAL A 20 -16.78 -14.06 -2.36
C VAL A 20 -16.08 -15.02 -1.41
N SER A 21 -15.77 -16.21 -1.92
CA SER A 21 -14.91 -17.14 -1.20
C SER A 21 -13.46 -16.65 -1.22
N LEU A 22 -12.91 -16.40 -0.04
CA LEU A 22 -11.49 -16.03 0.15
C LEU A 22 -10.65 -17.24 0.59
N THR A 23 -11.14 -18.46 0.36
CA THR A 23 -10.54 -19.70 0.88
C THR A 23 -9.34 -20.16 0.07
N THR A 24 -9.28 -19.86 -1.24
CA THR A 24 -8.12 -20.18 -2.06
C THR A 24 -7.10 -19.05 -2.07
N PRO A 25 -5.79 -19.37 -2.12
CA PRO A 25 -4.74 -18.36 -2.23
C PRO A 25 -4.94 -17.41 -3.43
N GLU A 26 -5.32 -17.95 -4.57
CA GLU A 26 -5.54 -17.21 -5.82
C GLU A 26 -6.68 -16.20 -5.68
N ALA A 27 -7.82 -16.61 -5.16
CA ALA A 27 -8.97 -15.72 -4.94
C ALA A 27 -8.63 -14.63 -3.91
N ASN A 28 -7.89 -15.00 -2.85
CA ASN A 28 -7.46 -14.06 -1.83
C ASN A 28 -6.51 -13.00 -2.40
N ILE A 29 -5.51 -13.39 -3.19
CA ILE A 29 -4.56 -12.48 -3.85
C ILE A 29 -5.30 -11.59 -4.88
N ALA A 30 -6.14 -12.17 -5.73
CA ALA A 30 -6.89 -11.42 -6.74
C ALA A 30 -7.77 -10.33 -6.12
N MET A 31 -8.48 -10.67 -5.04
CA MET A 31 -9.32 -9.72 -4.32
C MET A 31 -8.48 -8.64 -3.61
N GLY A 32 -7.33 -9.02 -3.03
CA GLY A 32 -6.38 -8.08 -2.43
C GLY A 32 -5.84 -7.07 -3.44
N GLN A 33 -5.46 -7.53 -4.63
CA GLN A 33 -5.01 -6.65 -5.71
C GLN A 33 -6.13 -5.71 -6.21
N LYS A 34 -7.37 -6.20 -6.28
CA LYS A 34 -8.53 -5.36 -6.62
C LYS A 34 -8.73 -4.26 -5.59
N TYR A 35 -8.62 -4.59 -4.30
CA TYR A 35 -8.75 -3.63 -3.21
C TYR A 35 -7.61 -2.60 -3.21
N ILE A 36 -6.36 -3.02 -3.43
CA ILE A 36 -5.22 -2.10 -3.57
C ILE A 36 -5.45 -1.09 -4.70
N ARG A 37 -5.89 -1.54 -5.88
CA ARG A 37 -6.21 -0.64 -7.01
C ARG A 37 -7.33 0.33 -6.67
N HIS A 38 -8.36 -0.14 -5.97
CA HIS A 38 -9.44 0.72 -5.49
C HIS A 38 -8.91 1.82 -4.55
N LEU A 39 -8.07 1.46 -3.59
CA LEU A 39 -7.48 2.42 -2.66
C LEU A 39 -6.55 3.42 -3.35
N LEU A 40 -5.75 2.99 -4.32
CA LEU A 40 -4.85 3.89 -5.07
C LEU A 40 -5.61 4.99 -5.81
N ASN A 41 -6.84 4.72 -6.24
CA ASN A 41 -7.73 5.69 -6.88
C ASN A 41 -8.50 6.57 -5.88
N ASP A 42 -8.42 6.29 -4.59
CA ASP A 42 -9.04 7.13 -3.56
C ASP A 42 -8.33 8.48 -3.46
N VAL A 43 -9.10 9.56 -3.38
CA VAL A 43 -8.57 10.94 -3.31
C VAL A 43 -7.68 11.15 -2.08
N SER A 44 -7.96 10.48 -0.98
CA SER A 44 -7.14 10.58 0.23
C SER A 44 -5.79 9.89 0.09
N VAL A 45 -5.70 8.86 -0.77
CA VAL A 45 -4.49 8.09 -1.07
C VAL A 45 -3.65 8.76 -2.17
N ASN A 46 -4.28 9.15 -3.26
CA ASN A 46 -3.64 9.84 -4.39
C ASN A 46 -2.36 9.14 -4.89
N ASN A 47 -2.46 7.85 -5.18
CA ASN A 47 -1.36 7.00 -5.67
C ASN A 47 -0.11 6.88 -4.74
N ASP A 48 -0.20 7.38 -3.53
CA ASP A 48 0.86 7.32 -2.53
C ASP A 48 0.92 5.93 -1.89
N LEU A 49 2.07 5.27 -1.98
CA LEU A 49 2.28 3.91 -1.49
C LEU A 49 2.03 3.78 0.02
N PHE A 50 2.52 4.74 0.82
CA PHE A 50 2.38 4.70 2.28
C PHE A 50 0.95 4.98 2.72
N LYS A 51 0.30 5.98 2.12
CA LYS A 51 -1.12 6.27 2.38
C LYS A 51 -2.02 5.11 1.95
N MET A 52 -1.68 4.43 0.86
CA MET A 52 -2.37 3.20 0.45
C MET A 52 -2.28 2.13 1.54
N MET A 53 -1.11 1.91 2.14
CA MET A 53 -0.97 0.92 3.21
C MET A 53 -1.70 1.31 4.48
N VAL A 54 -1.70 2.60 4.84
CA VAL A 54 -2.50 3.12 5.95
C VAL A 54 -3.98 2.86 5.71
N ALA A 55 -4.47 3.19 4.51
CA ALA A 55 -5.86 2.95 4.14
C ALA A 55 -6.21 1.45 4.07
N TYR A 56 -5.26 0.62 3.65
CA TYR A 56 -5.44 -0.83 3.61
C TYR A 56 -5.65 -1.43 5.00
N ASN A 57 -4.85 -1.00 5.98
CA ASN A 57 -4.92 -1.49 7.37
C ASN A 57 -6.08 -0.85 8.17
N ALA A 58 -6.19 0.47 8.11
CA ALA A 58 -7.10 1.25 8.96
C ALA A 58 -8.39 1.70 8.26
N GLY A 59 -8.47 1.57 6.94
CA GLY A 59 -9.55 2.07 6.11
C GLY A 59 -9.33 3.50 5.60
N PRO A 60 -9.88 3.85 4.42
CA PRO A 60 -9.71 5.18 3.82
C PRO A 60 -10.33 6.31 4.65
N GLY A 61 -11.40 6.03 5.40
CA GLY A 61 -12.02 7.00 6.30
C GLY A 61 -11.10 7.45 7.44
N ASN A 62 -10.38 6.53 8.06
CA ASN A 62 -9.39 6.87 9.09
C ASN A 62 -8.21 7.62 8.49
N LEU A 63 -7.73 7.23 7.31
CA LEU A 63 -6.69 7.98 6.60
C LEU A 63 -7.12 9.43 6.35
N ALA A 64 -8.32 9.65 5.82
CA ALA A 64 -8.84 10.99 5.56
C ALA A 64 -8.92 11.85 6.83
N LYS A 65 -9.39 11.24 7.94
CA LYS A 65 -9.42 11.89 9.26
C LYS A 65 -8.02 12.29 9.71
N TRP A 66 -7.05 11.38 9.69
CA TRP A 66 -5.69 11.65 10.13
C TRP A 66 -4.96 12.67 9.24
N LYS A 67 -5.20 12.66 7.94
CA LYS A 67 -4.71 13.71 7.03
C LYS A 67 -5.23 15.09 7.41
N SER A 68 -6.49 15.18 7.83
CA SER A 68 -7.06 16.46 8.30
C SER A 68 -6.48 16.91 9.63
N GLU A 69 -6.27 15.99 10.57
CA GLU A 69 -5.69 16.26 11.89
C GLU A 69 -4.20 16.62 11.81
N LEU A 70 -3.46 15.99 10.90
CA LEU A 70 -2.02 16.18 10.66
C LEU A 70 -1.74 17.15 9.52
N LYS A 71 -2.63 18.07 9.26
CA LYS A 71 -2.50 19.05 8.18
C LYS A 71 -1.23 19.89 8.37
N GLY A 72 -0.38 19.91 7.32
CA GLY A 72 0.91 20.59 7.34
C GLY A 72 2.11 19.68 7.65
N VAL A 73 1.89 18.41 7.97
CA VAL A 73 2.95 17.40 8.05
C VAL A 73 3.17 16.84 6.64
N GLU A 74 4.20 17.35 5.95
CA GLU A 74 4.50 16.97 4.56
C GLU A 74 5.46 15.79 4.47
N ASP A 75 6.37 15.65 5.43
CA ASP A 75 7.31 14.53 5.49
C ASP A 75 6.57 13.19 5.66
N PRO A 76 6.75 12.22 4.75
CA PRO A 76 6.01 10.95 4.79
C PRO A 76 6.29 10.12 6.04
N LEU A 77 7.54 10.09 6.52
CA LEU A 77 7.89 9.35 7.74
C LEU A 77 7.29 9.99 8.97
N LEU A 78 7.38 11.31 9.08
CA LEU A 78 6.78 12.05 10.18
C LEU A 78 5.26 11.89 10.19
N PHE A 79 4.63 11.86 9.02
CA PHE A 79 3.19 11.57 8.92
C PHE A 79 2.85 10.20 9.49
N ILE A 80 3.58 9.14 9.10
CA ILE A 80 3.34 7.77 9.57
C ILE A 80 3.54 7.69 11.09
N GLU A 81 4.64 8.24 11.61
CA GLU A 81 4.94 8.25 13.04
C GLU A 81 3.91 9.03 13.87
N SER A 82 3.26 10.02 13.27
CA SER A 82 2.23 10.85 13.91
C SER A 82 0.84 10.22 13.89
N ILE A 83 0.63 9.13 13.15
CA ILE A 83 -0.66 8.42 13.13
C ILE A 83 -0.99 7.91 14.53
N PRO A 84 -2.21 8.18 15.07
CA PRO A 84 -2.55 7.81 16.45
C PRO A 84 -2.79 6.31 16.68
N SER A 85 -2.72 5.46 15.64
CA SER A 85 -2.85 4.01 15.71
C SER A 85 -1.49 3.32 15.73
N PRO A 86 -1.01 2.80 16.87
CA PRO A 86 0.24 2.03 16.96
C PRO A 86 0.22 0.78 16.06
N GLU A 87 -0.95 0.13 15.93
CA GLU A 87 -1.12 -1.05 15.08
C GLU A 87 -0.88 -0.70 13.60
N THR A 88 -1.46 0.41 13.13
CA THR A 88 -1.30 0.85 11.74
C THR A 88 0.14 1.27 11.45
N ARG A 89 0.80 2.00 12.36
CA ARG A 89 2.23 2.33 12.22
C ARG A 89 3.08 1.07 12.08
N ALA A 90 2.94 0.14 13.01
CA ALA A 90 3.68 -1.13 12.98
C ALA A 90 3.39 -1.98 11.74
N PHE A 91 2.16 -1.93 11.21
CA PHE A 91 1.81 -2.61 9.96
C PHE A 91 2.57 -2.02 8.78
N VAL A 92 2.52 -0.70 8.59
CA VAL A 92 3.19 0.00 7.49
C VAL A 92 4.70 -0.25 7.52
N GLU A 93 5.31 -0.07 8.69
CA GLU A 93 6.74 -0.30 8.92
C GLU A 93 7.17 -1.72 8.53
N ARG A 94 6.47 -2.73 9.04
CA ARG A 94 6.76 -4.14 8.76
C ARG A 94 6.63 -4.49 7.29
N VAL A 95 5.57 -4.03 6.64
CA VAL A 95 5.34 -4.31 5.22
C VAL A 95 6.43 -3.67 4.36
N MET A 96 6.77 -2.41 4.63
CA MET A 96 7.78 -1.69 3.84
C MET A 96 9.19 -2.25 4.05
N VAL A 97 9.59 -2.52 5.28
CA VAL A 97 10.90 -3.12 5.56
C VAL A 97 11.05 -4.47 4.85
N ASN A 98 10.04 -5.34 4.93
CA ASN A 98 10.05 -6.62 4.23
C ASN A 98 10.10 -6.43 2.71
N TYR A 99 9.32 -5.52 2.16
CA TYR A 99 9.32 -5.20 0.73
C TYR A 99 10.71 -4.78 0.23
N TRP A 100 11.37 -3.85 0.92
CA TRP A 100 12.71 -3.41 0.55
C TRP A 100 13.76 -4.51 0.70
N ILE A 101 13.71 -5.31 1.76
CA ILE A 101 14.62 -6.46 1.94
C ILE A 101 14.47 -7.45 0.79
N TYR A 102 13.25 -7.78 0.37
CA TYR A 102 13.03 -8.68 -0.76
C TYR A 102 13.56 -8.11 -2.06
N ARG A 103 13.32 -6.83 -2.33
CA ARG A 103 13.85 -6.17 -3.53
C ARG A 103 15.38 -6.20 -3.56
N ILE A 104 16.03 -5.82 -2.47
CA ILE A 104 17.48 -5.83 -2.36
C ILE A 104 18.05 -7.25 -2.57
N ARG A 105 17.43 -8.27 -1.96
CA ARG A 105 17.85 -9.67 -2.13
C ARG A 105 17.70 -10.17 -3.56
N MET A 106 16.73 -9.64 -4.30
CA MET A 106 16.52 -9.97 -5.71
C MET A 106 17.33 -9.07 -6.67
N GLY A 107 18.21 -8.22 -6.16
CA GLY A 107 19.01 -7.29 -6.97
C GLY A 107 18.16 -6.21 -7.66
N GLN A 108 17.02 -5.86 -7.09
CA GLN A 108 16.10 -4.83 -7.61
C GLN A 108 16.32 -3.51 -6.88
N ASP A 109 16.14 -2.40 -7.61
CA ASP A 109 16.20 -1.06 -7.02
C ASP A 109 15.05 -0.83 -6.02
N THR A 110 15.29 0.09 -5.08
CA THR A 110 14.34 0.48 -4.04
C THR A 110 13.94 1.95 -4.13
N PRO A 111 13.26 2.39 -5.23
CA PRO A 111 12.95 3.80 -5.45
C PRO A 111 12.06 4.41 -4.36
N SER A 112 11.18 3.62 -3.76
CA SER A 112 10.35 4.09 -2.65
C SER A 112 11.14 4.32 -1.35
N LEU A 113 12.22 3.56 -1.13
CA LEU A 113 13.14 3.81 -0.02
C LEU A 113 13.94 5.09 -0.24
N GLU A 114 14.42 5.31 -1.46
CA GLU A 114 15.14 6.52 -1.83
C GLU A 114 14.24 7.76 -1.73
N ALA A 115 13.00 7.68 -2.22
CA ALA A 115 12.04 8.77 -2.13
C ALA A 115 11.78 9.16 -0.67
N ILE A 116 11.52 8.18 0.21
CA ILE A 116 11.21 8.48 1.61
C ILE A 116 12.44 8.98 2.38
N ALA A 117 13.64 8.54 2.03
CA ALA A 117 14.89 9.05 2.61
C ALA A 117 15.14 10.52 2.25
N ASN A 118 14.58 10.99 1.14
CA ASN A 118 14.63 12.39 0.69
C ASN A 118 13.39 13.20 1.13
N ALA A 119 12.54 12.67 1.97
CA ALA A 119 11.25 13.23 2.38
C ALA A 119 10.28 13.47 1.21
N ASP A 120 10.44 12.73 0.12
CA ASP A 120 9.57 12.77 -1.06
C ASP A 120 8.44 11.74 -0.98
N GLN A 121 7.35 12.01 -1.71
CA GLN A 121 6.28 11.04 -1.85
C GLN A 121 6.76 9.79 -2.61
N ALA A 122 6.50 8.61 -2.04
CA ALA A 122 6.77 7.34 -2.70
C ALA A 122 5.54 6.90 -3.51
N ASP A 123 5.57 7.11 -4.82
CA ASP A 123 4.47 6.70 -5.70
C ASP A 123 4.46 5.20 -5.94
N TYR A 124 3.27 4.62 -5.97
CA TYR A 124 3.08 3.20 -6.26
C TYR A 124 3.59 2.82 -7.66
N ALA A 125 3.41 3.68 -8.66
CA ALA A 125 3.84 3.43 -10.04
C ALA A 125 5.36 3.28 -10.16
N SER A 126 6.16 4.03 -9.39
CA SER A 126 7.62 3.90 -9.40
C SER A 126 8.13 2.58 -8.81
N ALA A 127 7.31 1.88 -8.05
CA ALA A 127 7.64 0.56 -7.52
C ALA A 127 7.59 -0.58 -8.57
N GLY A 128 6.89 -0.39 -9.69
CA GLY A 128 6.62 -1.42 -10.69
C GLY A 128 7.18 -1.20 -12.10
N GLN A 129 7.57 0.02 -12.47
CA GLN A 129 7.93 0.36 -13.84
C GLN A 129 9.26 -0.20 -14.34
N GLN A 130 10.20 -0.53 -13.49
CA GLN A 130 11.51 -1.07 -13.90
C GLN A 130 11.48 -2.49 -14.46
N HIS A 131 10.38 -3.23 -14.34
CA HIS A 131 10.27 -4.57 -14.95
C HIS A 131 9.98 -4.55 -16.45
N GLN A 132 9.50 -3.44 -17.02
CA GLN A 132 9.24 -3.33 -18.46
C GLN A 132 10.48 -2.91 -19.25
N ASP A 133 11.33 -2.06 -18.70
CA ASP A 133 12.51 -1.54 -19.41
C ASP A 133 13.62 -2.60 -19.57
N VAL A 134 13.77 -3.53 -18.63
CA VAL A 134 14.75 -4.62 -18.72
C VAL A 134 14.36 -5.65 -19.80
N ARG A 135 13.07 -5.84 -20.09
CA ARG A 135 12.61 -6.75 -21.15
C ARG A 135 12.75 -6.18 -22.55
N LEU A 136 12.75 -4.86 -22.69
CA LEU A 136 12.91 -4.19 -24.00
C LEU A 136 14.38 -3.98 -24.38
N ALA A 137 15.32 -4.01 -23.43
CA ALA A 137 16.75 -3.91 -23.67
C ALA A 137 17.44 -5.25 -23.97
N SER A 138 16.71 -6.38 -23.92
CA SER A 138 17.24 -7.74 -24.11
C SER A 138 16.82 -8.38 -25.44
N ASN A 139 16.25 -7.63 -26.39
CA ASN A 139 15.92 -8.10 -27.73
C ASN A 139 16.71 -7.34 -28.80
#